data_301d242f3159b5f7267824b93289aee0
#
_entry.id   301d242f3159b5f7267824b93289aee0
#
_cell.length_a   1.000
_cell.length_b   1.000
_cell.length_c   1.000
_cell.angle_alpha   90.00
_cell.angle_beta   90.00
_cell.angle_gamma   90.00
#
_symmetry.space_group_name_H-M   'P 1'
#
loop_
_entity.id
_entity.type
_entity.pdbx_description
1 polymer ?
#
loop_
_entity_poly.entity_id
_entity_poly.type
_entity_poly.pdbx_seq_one_letter_code
_entity_poly.pdbx_strand_id
1 'polypeptide(L)'
;MNRLQNSKYQSCIDSCNACAESCELCATSCLREEDVKMLSRCIQLDRDCASVCWTASQLMSRDSEYVKCNFCAELCDACAEECEKHQHMEHCKLCAQACRKCAEECRNMAR
;
A
#
# COMPACT_ATOMS: atom_id res chain seq x y z
N MET A 1 5.10 -23.85 16.67
CA MET A 1 4.86 -23.37 15.38
C MET A 1 3.44 -23.05 15.22
N ASN A 2 3.28 -22.19 14.44
CA ASN A 2 1.95 -21.76 14.22
C ASN A 2 1.58 -22.04 12.77
N ARG A 3 0.83 -23.08 12.57
CA ARG A 3 0.42 -23.41 11.23
C ARG A 3 -0.60 -22.43 10.68
N LEU A 4 -1.12 -21.57 11.53
CA LEU A 4 -1.98 -20.48 11.08
C LEU A 4 -1.17 -19.40 10.40
N GLN A 5 0.13 -19.41 10.62
CA GLN A 5 1.02 -18.50 9.96
C GLN A 5 1.39 -19.06 8.60
N ASN A 6 1.16 -18.31 7.57
CA ASN A 6 1.50 -18.74 6.23
C ASN A 6 2.81 -18.07 5.81
N SER A 7 3.94 -18.74 6.08
CA SER A 7 5.25 -18.17 5.83
C SER A 7 5.46 -17.80 4.36
N LYS A 8 4.78 -18.51 3.46
CA LYS A 8 4.85 -18.21 2.04
C LYS A 8 4.41 -16.79 1.73
N TYR A 9 3.41 -16.31 2.44
CA TYR A 9 2.85 -14.98 2.21
C TYR A 9 3.32 -13.94 3.22
N GLN A 10 4.08 -14.33 4.23
CA GLN A 10 4.33 -13.45 5.36
C GLN A 10 5.00 -12.14 4.95
N SER A 11 6.00 -12.21 4.09
CA SER A 11 6.69 -11.00 3.63
C SER A 11 5.73 -10.05 2.92
N CYS A 12 4.86 -10.60 2.08
CA CYS A 12 3.88 -9.78 1.35
C CYS A 12 2.81 -9.23 2.30
N ILE A 13 2.36 -10.04 3.26
CA ILE A 13 1.41 -9.58 4.27
C ILE A 13 1.98 -8.38 5.03
N ASP A 14 3.23 -8.50 5.46
CA ASP A 14 3.89 -7.42 6.21
C ASP A 14 3.99 -6.16 5.36
N SER A 15 4.35 -6.31 4.09
CA SER A 15 4.47 -5.17 3.18
C SER A 15 3.13 -4.52 2.89
N CYS A 16 2.07 -5.32 2.72
CA CYS A 16 0.74 -4.78 2.51
C CYS A 16 0.24 -4.02 3.74
N ASN A 17 0.49 -4.56 4.93
CA ASN A 17 0.11 -3.87 6.16
C ASN A 17 0.85 -2.56 6.31
N ALA A 18 2.17 -2.56 6.07
CA ALA A 18 2.98 -1.35 6.17
C ALA A 18 2.55 -0.31 5.14
N CYS A 19 2.25 -0.76 3.94
CA CYS A 19 1.80 0.14 2.87
C CYS A 19 0.45 0.75 3.23
N ALA A 20 -0.49 -0.06 3.71
CA ALA A 20 -1.81 0.43 4.09
C ALA A 20 -1.70 1.48 5.20
N GLU A 21 -0.87 1.21 6.21
CA GLU A 21 -0.67 2.16 7.30
C GLU A 21 -0.08 3.47 6.79
N SER A 22 0.92 3.40 5.91
CA SER A 22 1.54 4.59 5.35
C SER A 22 0.54 5.38 4.50
N CYS A 23 -0.29 4.68 3.74
CA CYS A 23 -1.31 5.34 2.92
C CYS A 23 -2.35 6.04 3.78
N GLU A 24 -2.78 5.41 4.87
CA GLU A 24 -3.74 6.03 5.77
C GLU A 24 -3.15 7.29 6.39
N LEU A 25 -1.91 7.19 6.86
CA LEU A 25 -1.24 8.35 7.46
C LEU A 25 -1.02 9.45 6.43
N CYS A 26 -0.59 9.09 5.22
CA CYS A 26 -0.35 10.06 4.17
C CYS A 26 -1.64 10.80 3.80
N ALA A 27 -2.75 10.08 3.65
CA ALA A 27 -4.02 10.70 3.31
C ALA A 27 -4.44 11.71 4.39
N THR A 28 -4.34 11.31 5.65
CA THR A 28 -4.69 12.18 6.76
C THR A 28 -3.78 13.40 6.82
N SER A 29 -2.48 13.19 6.63
CA SER A 29 -1.50 14.29 6.66
C SER A 29 -1.72 15.25 5.50
N CYS A 30 -2.04 14.73 4.31
CA CYS A 30 -2.34 15.57 3.15
C CYS A 30 -3.56 16.47 3.41
N LEU A 31 -4.56 15.93 4.12
CA LEU A 31 -5.75 16.71 4.44
C LEU A 31 -5.46 17.90 5.37
N ARG A 32 -4.32 17.87 6.07
CA ARG A 32 -3.92 18.93 6.98
C ARG A 32 -3.00 19.95 6.33
N GLU A 33 -2.61 19.75 5.07
CA GLU A 33 -1.77 20.69 4.35
C GLU A 33 -2.60 21.86 3.86
N GLU A 34 -1.96 23.01 3.72
CA GLU A 34 -2.65 24.21 3.23
C GLU A 34 -3.15 24.01 1.81
N ASP A 35 -2.36 23.36 0.98
CA ASP A 35 -2.65 23.17 -0.43
C ASP A 35 -3.34 21.84 -0.70
N VAL A 36 -4.37 21.58 0.10
CA VAL A 36 -5.04 20.27 0.06
C VAL A 36 -5.61 19.94 -1.32
N LYS A 37 -6.05 20.94 -2.07
CA LYS A 37 -6.61 20.69 -3.41
C LYS A 37 -5.59 20.09 -4.36
N MET A 38 -4.35 20.54 -4.27
CA MET A 38 -3.27 20.04 -5.09
C MET A 38 -2.99 18.56 -4.77
N LEU A 39 -3.38 18.13 -3.58
CA LEU A 39 -3.11 16.78 -3.10
C LEU A 39 -4.31 15.84 -3.23
N SER A 40 -5.38 16.28 -3.89
CA SER A 40 -6.61 15.50 -3.93
C SER A 40 -6.41 14.13 -4.59
N ARG A 41 -5.62 14.05 -5.65
CA ARG A 41 -5.35 12.77 -6.29
C ARG A 41 -4.50 11.87 -5.39
N CYS A 42 -3.53 12.48 -4.69
CA CYS A 42 -2.70 11.72 -3.74
C CYS A 42 -3.58 11.13 -2.64
N ILE A 43 -4.49 11.92 -2.09
CA ILE A 43 -5.40 11.48 -1.04
C ILE A 43 -6.25 10.32 -1.54
N GLN A 44 -6.82 10.44 -2.73
CA GLN A 44 -7.68 9.40 -3.26
C GLN A 44 -6.93 8.10 -3.50
N LEU A 45 -5.74 8.19 -4.10
CA LEU A 45 -4.93 6.99 -4.36
C LEU A 45 -4.45 6.35 -3.05
N ASP A 46 -4.10 7.18 -2.06
CA ASP A 46 -3.75 6.66 -0.74
C ASP A 46 -4.89 5.82 -0.16
N ARG A 47 -6.11 6.33 -0.24
CA ARG A 47 -7.25 5.64 0.34
C ARG A 47 -7.56 4.36 -0.42
N ASP A 48 -7.51 4.41 -1.75
CA ASP A 48 -7.74 3.23 -2.57
C ASP A 48 -6.68 2.18 -2.30
N CYS A 49 -5.42 2.61 -2.26
CA CYS A 49 -4.31 1.70 -2.03
C CYS A 49 -4.41 1.05 -0.65
N ALA A 50 -4.74 1.82 0.37
CA ALA A 50 -4.91 1.28 1.71
C ALA A 50 -6.00 0.20 1.73
N SER A 51 -7.13 0.47 1.08
CA SER A 51 -8.24 -0.48 1.06
C SER A 51 -7.84 -1.80 0.42
N VAL A 52 -7.13 -1.73 -0.71
CA VAL A 52 -6.70 -2.94 -1.41
C VAL A 52 -5.62 -3.68 -0.62
N CYS A 53 -4.67 -2.94 -0.04
CA CYS A 53 -3.61 -3.57 0.75
C CYS A 53 -4.15 -4.26 1.99
N TRP A 54 -5.09 -3.64 2.71
CA TRP A 54 -5.73 -4.28 3.85
C TRP A 54 -6.45 -5.55 3.43
N THR A 55 -7.19 -5.49 2.32
CA THR A 55 -7.92 -6.65 1.82
C THR A 55 -6.97 -7.76 1.40
N ALA A 56 -5.89 -7.41 0.69
CA ALA A 56 -4.90 -8.40 0.27
C ALA A 56 -4.28 -9.09 1.48
N SER A 57 -3.93 -8.30 2.51
CA SER A 57 -3.37 -8.83 3.74
C SER A 57 -4.33 -9.82 4.41
N GLN A 58 -5.59 -9.47 4.48
CA GLN A 58 -6.60 -10.34 5.09
C GLN A 58 -6.74 -11.65 4.33
N LEU A 59 -6.81 -11.55 3.00
CA LEU A 59 -6.98 -12.74 2.17
C LEU A 59 -5.76 -13.66 2.26
N MET A 60 -4.56 -13.08 2.23
CA MET A 60 -3.35 -13.88 2.36
C MET A 60 -3.23 -14.52 3.74
N SER A 61 -3.69 -13.81 4.77
CA SER A 61 -3.61 -14.32 6.14
C SER A 61 -4.43 -15.59 6.32
N ARG A 62 -5.51 -15.74 5.57
CA ARG A 62 -6.33 -16.94 5.64
C ARG A 62 -6.18 -17.84 4.41
N ASP A 63 -5.11 -17.62 3.65
CA ASP A 63 -4.76 -18.46 2.49
C ASP A 63 -5.90 -18.58 1.49
N SER A 64 -6.53 -17.45 1.18
CA SER A 64 -7.64 -17.43 0.24
C SER A 64 -7.19 -17.68 -1.18
N GLU A 65 -7.96 -18.46 -1.94
CA GLU A 65 -7.68 -18.71 -3.34
C GLU A 65 -7.97 -17.49 -4.21
N TYR A 66 -8.57 -16.45 -3.65
CA TYR A 66 -8.97 -15.27 -4.39
C TYR A 66 -8.00 -14.09 -4.23
N VAL A 67 -6.79 -14.34 -3.79
CA VAL A 67 -5.78 -13.29 -3.66
C VAL A 67 -5.42 -12.75 -5.05
N LYS A 68 -5.45 -11.43 -5.19
CA LYS A 68 -5.18 -10.74 -6.45
C LYS A 68 -3.98 -9.80 -6.31
N CYS A 69 -2.80 -10.36 -6.19
CA CYS A 69 -1.59 -9.59 -5.91
C CYS A 69 -1.20 -8.63 -7.05
N ASN A 70 -1.49 -8.99 -8.31
CA ASN A 70 -1.18 -8.09 -9.42
C ASN A 70 -1.96 -6.79 -9.34
N PHE A 71 -3.22 -6.89 -8.96
CA PHE A 71 -4.07 -5.71 -8.82
C PHE A 71 -3.53 -4.79 -7.72
N CYS A 72 -3.13 -5.39 -6.61
CA CYS A 72 -2.52 -4.64 -5.51
C CYS A 72 -1.24 -3.94 -5.97
N ALA A 73 -0.38 -4.66 -6.73
CA ALA A 73 0.87 -4.10 -7.21
C ALA A 73 0.63 -2.89 -8.12
N GLU A 74 -0.34 -2.98 -9.01
CA GLU A 74 -0.64 -1.87 -9.92
C GLU A 74 -1.08 -0.63 -9.15
N LEU A 75 -1.95 -0.82 -8.16
CA LEU A 75 -2.45 0.30 -7.37
C LEU A 75 -1.35 0.90 -6.51
N CYS A 76 -0.50 0.05 -5.94
CA CYS A 76 0.65 0.52 -5.17
C CYS A 76 1.59 1.37 -6.03
N ASP A 77 1.84 0.95 -7.27
CA ASP A 77 2.67 1.74 -8.19
C ASP A 77 2.03 3.08 -8.51
N ALA A 78 0.73 3.09 -8.76
CA ALA A 78 0.03 4.33 -9.07
C ALA A 78 0.11 5.30 -7.89
N CYS A 79 -0.09 4.78 -6.69
CA CYS A 79 -0.01 5.59 -5.48
C CYS A 79 1.40 6.12 -5.26
N ALA A 80 2.41 5.26 -5.45
CA ALA A 80 3.81 5.67 -5.30
C ALA A 80 4.15 6.78 -6.29
N GLU A 81 3.72 6.63 -7.54
CA GLU A 81 4.01 7.62 -8.57
C GLU A 81 3.44 8.99 -8.19
N GLU A 82 2.22 9.00 -7.69
CA GLU A 82 1.61 10.26 -7.27
C GLU A 82 2.31 10.85 -6.05
N CYS A 83 2.62 10.02 -5.05
CA CYS A 83 3.32 10.48 -3.85
C CYS A 83 4.71 11.03 -4.20
N GLU A 84 5.37 10.45 -5.21
CA GLU A 84 6.71 10.90 -5.63
C GLU A 84 6.68 12.32 -6.21
N LYS A 85 5.54 12.80 -6.62
CA LYS A 85 5.40 14.19 -7.07
C LYS A 85 5.44 15.18 -5.92
N HIS A 86 5.30 14.70 -4.68
CA HIS A 86 5.20 15.53 -3.50
C HIS A 86 6.26 15.15 -2.46
N GLN A 87 7.47 14.80 -2.92
CA GLN A 87 8.51 14.30 -2.01
C GLN A 87 9.05 15.32 -1.02
N HIS A 88 8.73 16.58 -1.24
CA HIS A 88 9.12 17.61 -0.28
C HIS A 88 8.35 17.46 1.04
N MET A 89 7.26 16.69 1.04
CA MET A 89 6.52 16.37 2.26
C MET A 89 6.93 14.98 2.71
N GLU A 90 7.37 14.89 3.96
CA GLU A 90 7.91 13.64 4.49
C GLU A 90 6.91 12.49 4.41
N HIS A 91 5.64 12.76 4.73
CA HIS A 91 4.64 11.70 4.69
C HIS A 91 4.43 11.14 3.28
N CYS A 92 4.52 11.99 2.27
CA CYS A 92 4.40 11.51 0.89
C CYS A 92 5.62 10.70 0.47
N LYS A 93 6.81 11.14 0.87
CA LYS A 93 8.03 10.41 0.58
C LYS A 93 8.01 9.03 1.19
N LEU A 94 7.62 8.93 2.46
CA LEU A 94 7.57 7.64 3.16
C LEU A 94 6.49 6.74 2.55
N CYS A 95 5.36 7.32 2.17
CA CYS A 95 4.30 6.54 1.54
C CYS A 95 4.76 5.97 0.21
N ALA A 96 5.47 6.78 -0.60
CA ALA A 96 5.98 6.30 -1.88
C ALA A 96 6.90 5.11 -1.69
N GLN A 97 7.78 5.17 -0.68
CA GLN A 97 8.70 4.07 -0.40
C GLN A 97 7.95 2.80 -0.01
N ALA A 98 6.96 2.92 0.86
CA ALA A 98 6.17 1.77 1.29
C ALA A 98 5.39 1.17 0.12
N CYS A 99 4.82 2.02 -0.74
CA CYS A 99 4.07 1.56 -1.90
C CYS A 99 4.96 0.83 -2.89
N ARG A 100 6.18 1.35 -3.14
CA ARG A 100 7.11 0.67 -4.05
C ARG A 100 7.50 -0.70 -3.52
N LYS A 101 7.79 -0.78 -2.23
CA LYS A 101 8.15 -2.06 -1.64
C LYS A 101 6.99 -3.04 -1.72
N CYS A 102 5.78 -2.58 -1.44
CA CYS A 102 4.60 -3.44 -1.51
C CYS A 102 4.37 -3.95 -2.92
N ALA A 103 4.52 -3.08 -3.92
CA ALA A 103 4.35 -3.48 -5.32
C ALA A 103 5.33 -4.59 -5.68
N GLU A 104 6.59 -4.45 -5.25
CA GLU A 104 7.61 -5.46 -5.52
C GLU A 104 7.25 -6.80 -4.89
N GLU A 105 6.84 -6.77 -3.61
CA GLU A 105 6.47 -7.99 -2.90
C GLU A 105 5.26 -8.66 -3.54
N CYS A 106 4.27 -7.86 -3.94
CA CYS A 106 3.07 -8.40 -4.58
C CYS A 106 3.40 -9.05 -5.93
N ARG A 107 4.32 -8.45 -6.69
CA ARG A 107 4.74 -9.04 -7.96
C ARG A 107 5.46 -10.35 -7.75
N ASN A 108 6.30 -10.43 -6.72
CA ASN A 108 7.00 -11.65 -6.41
C ASN A 108 6.02 -12.77 -6.06
N MET A 109 4.95 -12.43 -5.37
CA MET A 109 3.92 -13.41 -5.02
C MET A 109 3.13 -13.89 -6.23
N ALA A 110 2.98 -13.04 -7.24
CA ALA A 110 2.15 -13.35 -8.41
C ALA A 110 2.86 -14.26 -9.41
N ARG A 111 4.13 -14.52 -9.25
CA ARG A 111 4.91 -15.36 -10.17
C ARG A 111 4.67 -16.84 -9.96
#